data_7ecda42624d00bdd81d2834eb57a5ebb
#
_entry.id   7ecda42624d00bdd81d2834eb57a5ebb
#
_cell.length_a   1.000
_cell.length_b   1.000
_cell.length_c   1.000
_cell.angle_alpha   90.00
_cell.angle_beta   90.00
_cell.angle_gamma   90.00
#
_symmetry.space_group_name_H-M   'P 1'
#
loop_
_entity.id
_entity.type
_entity.pdbx_description
1 polymer ?
#
loop_
_entity_poly.entity_id
_entity_poly.type
_entity_poly.pdbx_seq_one_letter_code
_entity_poly.pdbx_strand_id
1 'polypeptide(L)'
;TKKPETADHKAPVAQPKTVSRHTAKKGPTPTRAEAEAARRHRLNPTLSKKEARKRERLAKRERQAAAMEAAERRPERGYLRDYIDSRWTFSEFIMPIFLAVMVIWLAMLFIAPTAVGAINAMSLGMLIVMILWLIDSWRLWHGAKKGIRARYPSAPLRGLWSYLNNRAMTVRRWRNPAPRVERGERIDS
;
A
#
# COMPACT_ATOMS: atom_id res chain seq x y z
N THR A 1 -69.53 -8.92 -35.09
CA THR A 1 -69.64 -7.56 -35.62
C THR A 1 -69.73 -6.54 -34.51
N LYS A 2 -68.64 -6.04 -34.01
CA LYS A 2 -68.63 -4.79 -33.26
C LYS A 2 -67.23 -4.19 -33.29
N LYS A 3 -67.10 -3.07 -34.01
CA LYS A 3 -65.94 -2.26 -34.17
C LYS A 3 -65.66 -1.49 -32.88
N PRO A 4 -64.45 -1.44 -32.31
CA PRO A 4 -64.15 -0.50 -31.24
C PRO A 4 -63.61 0.80 -31.80
N GLU A 5 -64.12 1.82 -31.27
CA GLU A 5 -63.96 3.25 -31.37
C GLU A 5 -62.52 3.69 -31.01
N THR A 6 -61.92 4.45 -31.90
CA THR A 6 -60.62 5.10 -31.71
C THR A 6 -60.82 6.34 -30.84
N ALA A 7 -60.33 6.28 -29.59
CA ALA A 7 -60.22 7.45 -28.72
C ALA A 7 -58.96 8.22 -29.06
N ASP A 8 -59.20 9.39 -29.62
CA ASP A 8 -58.18 10.40 -29.98
C ASP A 8 -57.61 11.04 -28.68
N HIS A 9 -56.44 10.60 -28.25
CA HIS A 9 -55.71 11.21 -27.15
C HIS A 9 -54.79 12.30 -27.69
N LYS A 10 -55.37 13.50 -27.83
CA LYS A 10 -54.66 14.74 -28.12
C LYS A 10 -53.71 15.07 -26.94
N ALA A 11 -52.42 14.83 -27.12
CA ALA A 11 -51.42 15.25 -26.18
C ALA A 11 -51.40 16.77 -25.99
N PRO A 12 -51.23 17.27 -24.74
CA PRO A 12 -51.19 18.71 -24.51
C PRO A 12 -49.92 19.31 -25.17
N VAL A 13 -50.12 20.27 -26.02
CA VAL A 13 -49.08 21.08 -26.64
C VAL A 13 -48.33 21.80 -25.54
N ALA A 14 -47.04 21.42 -25.35
CA ALA A 14 -46.16 22.10 -24.44
C ALA A 14 -45.94 23.55 -24.85
N GLN A 15 -46.44 24.46 -24.02
CA GLN A 15 -46.20 25.91 -24.21
C GLN A 15 -44.72 26.18 -24.13
N PRO A 16 -44.14 27.03 -25.05
CA PRO A 16 -42.74 27.40 -25.03
C PRO A 16 -42.47 28.13 -23.72
N LYS A 17 -41.54 27.58 -22.91
CA LYS A 17 -41.01 28.23 -21.71
C LYS A 17 -40.44 29.59 -22.11
N THR A 18 -41.11 30.66 -21.70
CA THR A 18 -40.60 32.02 -21.81
C THR A 18 -39.24 32.10 -21.16
N VAL A 19 -38.22 32.31 -21.96
CA VAL A 19 -36.83 32.55 -21.49
C VAL A 19 -36.89 33.82 -20.62
N SER A 20 -36.64 33.67 -19.33
CA SER A 20 -36.64 34.78 -18.39
C SER A 20 -35.66 35.86 -18.84
N ARG A 21 -36.17 37.06 -18.97
CA ARG A 21 -35.41 38.28 -19.28
C ARG A 21 -34.16 38.35 -18.44
N HIS A 22 -33.02 38.53 -19.10
CA HIS A 22 -31.72 38.77 -18.51
C HIS A 22 -31.81 39.76 -17.35
N THR A 23 -31.51 39.30 -16.16
CA THR A 23 -31.21 40.16 -15.02
C THR A 23 -30.13 41.17 -15.45
N ALA A 24 -30.41 42.46 -15.27
CA ALA A 24 -29.54 43.55 -15.66
C ALA A 24 -28.10 43.27 -15.16
N LYS A 25 -27.10 43.39 -16.02
CA LYS A 25 -25.70 43.13 -15.69
C LYS A 25 -25.27 44.01 -14.54
N LYS A 26 -24.84 43.44 -13.43
CA LYS A 26 -24.42 44.15 -12.21
C LYS A 26 -23.09 44.90 -12.33
N GLY A 27 -22.50 45.00 -13.54
CA GLY A 27 -21.23 45.70 -13.73
C GLY A 27 -20.80 45.73 -15.22
N PRO A 28 -19.78 46.52 -15.56
CA PRO A 28 -19.22 46.61 -16.89
C PRO A 28 -18.68 45.22 -17.33
N THR A 29 -18.76 44.92 -18.59
CA THR A 29 -18.21 43.70 -19.14
C THR A 29 -16.69 43.73 -18.98
N PRO A 30 -16.07 42.67 -18.44
CA PRO A 30 -14.61 42.62 -18.26
C PRO A 30 -13.90 42.77 -19.61
N THR A 31 -12.80 43.47 -19.62
CA THR A 31 -11.95 43.61 -20.81
C THR A 31 -11.41 42.26 -21.23
N ARG A 32 -11.02 42.13 -22.53
CA ARG A 32 -10.44 40.87 -23.03
C ARG A 32 -9.24 40.41 -22.19
N ALA A 33 -8.41 41.33 -21.77
CA ALA A 33 -7.24 41.04 -20.93
C ALA A 33 -7.64 40.49 -19.54
N GLU A 34 -8.66 41.10 -18.92
CA GLU A 34 -9.18 40.63 -17.60
C GLU A 34 -9.87 39.27 -17.71
N ALA A 35 -10.63 39.04 -18.80
CA ALA A 35 -11.27 37.75 -19.07
C ALA A 35 -10.22 36.63 -19.27
N GLU A 36 -9.14 36.95 -20.01
CA GLU A 36 -8.03 36.02 -20.22
C GLU A 36 -7.24 35.77 -18.94
N ALA A 37 -6.98 36.81 -18.13
CA ALA A 37 -6.35 36.65 -16.83
C ALA A 37 -7.20 35.81 -15.87
N ALA A 38 -8.51 36.04 -15.83
CA ALA A 38 -9.45 35.24 -15.04
C ALA A 38 -9.49 33.78 -15.52
N ARG A 39 -9.43 33.54 -16.83
CA ARG A 39 -9.32 32.19 -17.41
C ARG A 39 -8.02 31.50 -17.02
N ARG A 40 -6.87 32.19 -17.11
CA ARG A 40 -5.56 31.66 -16.68
C ARG A 40 -5.58 31.35 -15.19
N HIS A 41 -6.18 32.19 -14.37
CA HIS A 41 -6.29 31.99 -12.91
C HIS A 41 -7.18 30.78 -12.56
N ARG A 42 -8.25 30.51 -13.33
CA ARG A 42 -9.08 29.30 -13.17
C ARG A 42 -8.37 28.05 -13.59
N LEU A 43 -7.61 28.10 -14.68
CA LEU A 43 -6.85 26.94 -15.21
C LEU A 43 -5.62 26.62 -14.35
N ASN A 44 -4.96 27.66 -13.84
CA ASN A 44 -3.78 27.53 -12.99
C ASN A 44 -3.99 28.35 -11.70
N PRO A 45 -4.80 27.84 -10.75
CA PRO A 45 -4.97 28.56 -9.48
C PRO A 45 -3.62 28.64 -8.78
N THR A 46 -3.22 29.86 -8.40
CA THR A 46 -2.03 30.11 -7.59
C THR A 46 -2.26 29.52 -6.21
N LEU A 47 -1.78 28.29 -6.06
CA LEU A 47 -1.87 27.57 -4.78
C LEU A 47 -0.97 28.24 -3.75
N SER A 48 -1.46 28.36 -2.53
CA SER A 48 -0.60 28.74 -1.43
C SER A 48 0.54 27.73 -1.30
N LYS A 49 1.71 28.17 -0.83
CA LYS A 49 2.89 27.28 -0.63
C LYS A 49 2.54 26.05 0.21
N LYS A 50 1.61 26.18 1.15
CA LYS A 50 1.11 25.07 1.99
C LYS A 50 0.26 24.08 1.19
N GLU A 51 -0.63 24.57 0.35
CA GLU A 51 -1.48 23.73 -0.52
C GLU A 51 -0.67 23.04 -1.61
N ALA A 52 0.30 23.72 -2.23
CA ALA A 52 1.22 23.14 -3.18
C ALA A 52 1.96 21.95 -2.57
N ARG A 53 2.56 22.12 -1.37
CA ARG A 53 3.23 21.04 -0.63
C ARG A 53 2.27 19.89 -0.26
N LYS A 54 1.01 20.19 0.12
CA LYS A 54 0.01 19.16 0.42
C LYS A 54 -0.34 18.35 -0.81
N ARG A 55 -0.57 18.98 -1.95
CA ARG A 55 -0.83 18.30 -3.24
C ARG A 55 0.36 17.46 -3.69
N GLU A 56 1.58 17.97 -3.57
CA GLU A 56 2.79 17.23 -3.90
C GLU A 56 2.94 15.97 -3.03
N ARG A 57 2.70 16.08 -1.72
CA ARG A 57 2.71 14.93 -0.81
C ARG A 57 1.64 13.90 -1.16
N LEU A 58 0.43 14.33 -1.51
CA LEU A 58 -0.65 13.44 -1.93
C LEU A 58 -0.28 12.73 -3.24
N ALA A 59 0.14 13.48 -4.26
CA ALA A 59 0.57 12.92 -5.53
C ALA A 59 1.75 11.93 -5.37
N LYS A 60 2.69 12.22 -4.46
CA LYS A 60 3.79 11.30 -4.13
C LYS A 60 3.27 10.02 -3.49
N ARG A 61 2.33 10.12 -2.56
CA ARG A 61 1.70 8.94 -1.92
C ARG A 61 0.93 8.09 -2.92
N GLU A 62 0.16 8.71 -3.79
CA GLU A 62 -0.59 8.01 -4.86
C GLU A 62 0.35 7.28 -5.81
N ARG A 63 1.43 7.95 -6.26
CA ARG A 63 2.46 7.30 -7.11
C ARG A 63 3.14 6.13 -6.38
N GLN A 64 3.43 6.28 -5.09
CA GLN A 64 4.01 5.21 -4.29
C GLN A 64 3.02 4.05 -4.12
N ALA A 65 1.75 4.31 -3.84
CA ALA A 65 0.71 3.30 -3.73
C ALA A 65 0.52 2.54 -5.06
N ALA A 66 0.42 3.26 -6.17
CA ALA A 66 0.32 2.66 -7.50
C ALA A 66 1.56 1.82 -7.86
N ALA A 67 2.77 2.30 -7.51
CA ALA A 67 4.00 1.55 -7.73
C ALA A 67 4.08 0.28 -6.85
N MET A 68 3.60 0.34 -5.61
CA MET A 68 3.51 -0.85 -4.74
C MET A 68 2.49 -1.85 -5.29
N GLU A 69 1.32 -1.41 -5.71
CA GLU A 69 0.31 -2.27 -6.31
C GLU A 69 0.80 -2.94 -7.60
N ALA A 70 1.43 -2.16 -8.49
CA ALA A 70 2.05 -2.71 -9.70
C ALA A 70 3.15 -3.72 -9.38
N ALA A 71 3.91 -3.49 -8.30
CA ALA A 71 4.92 -4.43 -7.85
C ALA A 71 4.30 -5.72 -7.25
N GLU A 72 3.16 -5.64 -6.53
CA GLU A 72 2.46 -6.82 -6.00
C GLU A 72 1.87 -7.70 -7.09
N ARG A 73 1.50 -7.14 -8.25
CA ARG A 73 0.98 -7.88 -9.40
C ARG A 73 2.04 -8.69 -10.15
N ARG A 74 3.32 -8.52 -9.82
CA ARG A 74 4.41 -9.25 -10.48
C ARG A 74 4.39 -10.73 -10.10
N PRO A 75 4.53 -11.65 -11.09
CA PRO A 75 4.44 -13.09 -10.85
C PRO A 75 5.55 -13.60 -9.92
N GLU A 76 6.76 -13.03 -10.00
CA GLU A 76 7.87 -13.38 -9.11
C GLU A 76 7.60 -13.02 -7.64
N ARG A 77 6.83 -11.94 -7.37
CA ARG A 77 6.39 -11.63 -6.00
C ARG A 77 5.31 -12.59 -5.51
N GLY A 78 4.41 -12.98 -6.40
CA GLY A 78 3.41 -14.01 -6.12
C GLY A 78 4.07 -15.32 -5.67
N TYR A 79 5.02 -15.81 -6.45
CA TYR A 79 5.81 -16.98 -6.09
C TYR A 79 6.55 -16.83 -4.76
N LEU A 80 7.24 -15.70 -4.57
CA LEU A 80 7.99 -15.45 -3.34
C LEU A 80 7.09 -15.44 -2.10
N ARG A 81 5.89 -14.87 -2.22
CA ARG A 81 4.88 -14.87 -1.17
C ARG A 81 4.48 -16.30 -0.79
N ASP A 82 4.10 -17.09 -1.78
CA ASP A 82 3.64 -18.46 -1.56
C ASP A 82 4.79 -19.33 -1.01
N TYR A 83 6.03 -19.08 -1.46
CA TYR A 83 7.24 -19.73 -0.93
C TYR A 83 7.48 -19.49 0.56
N ILE A 84 7.26 -18.27 1.04
CA ILE A 84 7.42 -17.93 2.46
C ILE A 84 6.26 -18.48 3.27
N ASP A 85 5.04 -18.35 2.74
CA ASP A 85 3.81 -18.73 3.44
C ASP A 85 3.66 -20.24 3.62
N SER A 86 4.24 -21.05 2.72
CA SER A 86 4.25 -22.51 2.83
C SER A 86 5.24 -23.05 3.86
N ARG A 87 6.18 -22.25 4.35
CA ARG A 87 7.27 -22.70 5.22
C ARG A 87 7.10 -22.20 6.66
N TRP A 88 7.62 -22.99 7.60
CA TRP A 88 7.89 -22.54 8.93
C TRP A 88 9.17 -21.72 8.92
N THR A 89 9.10 -20.48 9.41
CA THR A 89 10.25 -19.58 9.46
C THR A 89 10.47 -19.12 10.90
N PHE A 90 11.71 -19.20 11.35
CA PHE A 90 12.10 -18.64 12.65
C PHE A 90 11.88 -17.12 12.68
N SER A 91 12.06 -16.49 11.54
CA SER A 91 11.87 -15.04 11.35
C SER A 91 10.48 -14.53 11.75
N GLU A 92 9.45 -15.38 11.76
CA GLU A 92 8.08 -15.01 12.18
C GLU A 92 8.02 -14.67 13.68
N PHE A 93 8.86 -15.31 14.47
CA PHE A 93 8.89 -15.13 15.94
C PHE A 93 9.90 -14.09 16.39
N ILE A 94 10.77 -13.62 15.49
CA ILE A 94 11.88 -12.73 15.87
C ILE A 94 11.40 -11.41 16.46
N MET A 95 10.35 -10.79 15.88
CA MET A 95 9.84 -9.51 16.38
C MET A 95 9.21 -9.62 17.78
N PRO A 96 8.30 -10.56 18.05
CA PRO A 96 7.77 -10.71 19.41
C PRO A 96 8.85 -11.13 20.42
N ILE A 97 9.80 -12.00 20.06
CA ILE A 97 10.92 -12.39 20.95
C ILE A 97 11.80 -11.17 21.22
N PHE A 98 12.20 -10.44 20.20
CA PHE A 98 13.03 -9.24 20.34
C PHE A 98 12.36 -8.20 21.24
N LEU A 99 11.06 -7.95 21.03
CA LEU A 99 10.31 -7.00 21.86
C LEU A 99 10.25 -7.44 23.32
N ALA A 100 9.96 -8.72 23.57
CA ALA A 100 9.90 -9.27 24.92
C ALA A 100 11.27 -9.16 25.63
N VAL A 101 12.34 -9.59 24.96
CA VAL A 101 13.70 -9.49 25.49
C VAL A 101 14.09 -8.04 25.76
N MET A 102 13.75 -7.12 24.85
CA MET A 102 14.04 -5.69 25.00
C MET A 102 13.31 -5.08 26.21
N VAL A 103 12.03 -5.43 26.41
CA VAL A 103 11.27 -4.96 27.59
C VAL A 103 11.88 -5.48 28.89
N ILE A 104 12.22 -6.77 28.95
CA ILE A 104 12.85 -7.37 30.13
C ILE A 104 14.24 -6.74 30.39
N TRP A 105 15.01 -6.53 29.32
CA TRP A 105 16.34 -5.90 29.43
C TRP A 105 16.25 -4.48 29.96
N LEU A 106 15.32 -3.66 29.46
CA LEU A 106 15.05 -2.32 29.98
C LEU A 106 14.60 -2.35 31.43
N ALA A 107 13.69 -3.27 31.79
CA ALA A 107 13.24 -3.42 33.18
C ALA A 107 14.40 -3.75 34.11
N MET A 108 15.33 -4.64 33.71
CA MET A 108 16.52 -5.00 34.49
C MET A 108 17.44 -3.80 34.75
N LEU A 109 17.60 -2.89 33.77
CA LEU A 109 18.39 -1.67 33.97
C LEU A 109 17.84 -0.75 35.07
N PHE A 110 16.52 -0.74 35.27
CA PHE A 110 15.88 0.11 36.29
C PHE A 110 15.73 -0.60 37.62
N ILE A 111 15.42 -1.91 37.62
CA ILE A 111 15.10 -2.67 38.87
C ILE A 111 16.38 -3.20 39.53
N ALA A 112 17.34 -3.66 38.73
CA ALA A 112 18.56 -4.30 39.18
C ALA A 112 19.81 -3.84 38.42
N PRO A 113 20.17 -2.53 38.47
CA PRO A 113 21.28 -1.99 37.66
C PRO A 113 22.64 -2.62 38.05
N THR A 114 22.76 -3.20 39.24
CA THR A 114 23.97 -3.89 39.72
C THR A 114 24.11 -5.31 39.20
N ALA A 115 23.05 -5.89 38.63
CA ALA A 115 23.07 -7.25 38.08
C ALA A 115 23.76 -7.34 36.71
N VAL A 116 25.01 -6.85 36.64
CA VAL A 116 25.79 -6.73 35.39
C VAL A 116 25.90 -8.05 34.65
N GLY A 117 26.08 -9.17 35.36
CA GLY A 117 26.15 -10.51 34.76
C GLY A 117 24.86 -10.90 34.01
N ALA A 118 23.68 -10.61 34.58
CA ALA A 118 22.40 -10.89 33.94
C ALA A 118 22.17 -10.00 32.72
N ILE A 119 22.51 -8.72 32.83
CA ILE A 119 22.40 -7.75 31.71
C ILE A 119 23.28 -8.19 30.54
N ASN A 120 24.52 -8.60 30.80
CA ASN A 120 25.43 -9.08 29.77
C ASN A 120 24.97 -10.41 29.16
N ALA A 121 24.44 -11.34 29.94
CA ALA A 121 23.88 -12.60 29.46
C ALA A 121 22.69 -12.36 28.51
N MET A 122 21.82 -11.43 28.86
CA MET A 122 20.68 -11.03 27.98
C MET A 122 21.15 -10.37 26.69
N SER A 123 22.18 -9.51 26.75
CA SER A 123 22.77 -8.89 25.56
C SER A 123 23.39 -9.93 24.63
N LEU A 124 24.07 -10.94 25.19
CA LEU A 124 24.60 -12.08 24.45
C LEU A 124 23.46 -12.91 23.81
N GLY A 125 22.40 -13.19 24.57
CA GLY A 125 21.21 -13.89 24.08
C GLY A 125 20.57 -13.17 22.88
N MET A 126 20.47 -11.84 22.95
CA MET A 126 19.96 -11.02 21.87
C MET A 126 20.84 -11.09 20.61
N LEU A 127 22.16 -11.11 20.78
CA LEU A 127 23.10 -11.30 19.70
C LEU A 127 22.90 -12.66 19.02
N ILE A 128 22.74 -13.73 19.80
CA ILE A 128 22.49 -15.08 19.28
C ILE A 128 21.17 -15.11 18.47
N VAL A 129 20.10 -14.53 18.99
CA VAL A 129 18.81 -14.43 18.29
C VAL A 129 18.96 -13.69 16.95
N MET A 130 19.74 -12.62 16.93
CA MET A 130 20.04 -11.88 15.70
C MET A 130 20.82 -12.71 14.68
N ILE A 131 21.81 -13.48 15.13
CA ILE A 131 22.58 -14.39 14.25
C ILE A 131 21.68 -15.48 13.67
N LEU A 132 20.83 -16.10 14.50
CA LEU A 132 19.88 -17.11 14.04
C LEU A 132 18.92 -16.54 12.99
N TRP A 133 18.44 -15.32 13.19
CA TRP A 133 17.63 -14.62 12.19
C TRP A 133 18.37 -14.37 10.87
N LEU A 134 19.63 -13.96 10.93
CA LEU A 134 20.45 -13.75 9.72
C LEU A 134 20.63 -15.06 8.93
N ILE A 135 20.89 -16.16 9.65
CA ILE A 135 21.03 -17.49 9.04
C ILE A 135 19.70 -17.92 8.39
N ASP A 136 18.58 -17.77 9.09
CA ASP A 136 17.24 -18.10 8.56
C ASP A 136 16.90 -17.26 7.34
N SER A 137 17.11 -15.95 7.40
CA SER A 137 16.91 -15.01 6.30
C SER A 137 17.77 -15.36 5.07
N TRP A 138 19.04 -15.71 5.29
CA TRP A 138 19.95 -16.14 4.24
C TRP A 138 19.49 -17.44 3.57
N ARG A 139 19.10 -18.45 4.35
CA ARG A 139 18.57 -19.73 3.84
C ARG A 139 17.31 -19.52 3.03
N LEU A 140 16.35 -18.74 3.55
CA LEU A 140 15.12 -18.40 2.85
C LEU A 140 15.41 -17.71 1.52
N TRP A 141 16.32 -16.74 1.51
CA TRP A 141 16.68 -16.01 0.31
C TRP A 141 17.35 -16.91 -0.73
N HIS A 142 18.27 -17.79 -0.34
CA HIS A 142 18.94 -18.71 -1.25
C HIS A 142 17.95 -19.66 -1.93
N GLY A 143 17.04 -20.24 -1.15
CA GLY A 143 16.01 -21.12 -1.69
C GLY A 143 15.02 -20.39 -2.62
N ALA A 144 14.52 -19.22 -2.18
CA ALA A 144 13.62 -18.39 -2.97
C ALA A 144 14.27 -17.91 -4.29
N LYS A 145 15.52 -17.43 -4.24
CA LYS A 145 16.26 -17.01 -5.41
C LYS A 145 16.45 -18.12 -6.43
N LYS A 146 16.74 -19.35 -5.97
CA LYS A 146 16.86 -20.51 -6.86
C LYS A 146 15.54 -20.81 -7.56
N GLY A 147 14.43 -20.80 -6.83
CA GLY A 147 13.10 -21.05 -7.40
C GLY A 147 12.64 -19.95 -8.36
N ILE A 148 12.91 -18.68 -8.03
CA ILE A 148 12.59 -17.54 -8.92
C ILE A 148 13.37 -17.65 -10.22
N ARG A 149 14.68 -17.91 -10.18
CA ARG A 149 15.50 -18.03 -11.38
C ARG A 149 15.11 -19.20 -12.27
N ALA A 150 14.64 -20.30 -11.68
CA ALA A 150 14.16 -21.46 -12.44
C ALA A 150 12.88 -21.15 -13.22
N ARG A 151 11.97 -20.34 -12.64
CA ARG A 151 10.66 -20.04 -13.24
C ARG A 151 10.62 -18.72 -14.01
N TYR A 152 11.35 -17.75 -13.54
CA TYR A 152 11.39 -16.37 -14.07
C TYR A 152 12.84 -15.91 -14.27
N PRO A 153 13.57 -16.45 -15.27
CA PRO A 153 15.00 -16.16 -15.43
C PRO A 153 15.31 -14.68 -15.68
N SER A 154 14.38 -13.94 -16.31
CA SER A 154 14.50 -12.50 -16.59
C SER A 154 13.99 -11.60 -15.47
N ALA A 155 13.44 -12.15 -14.37
CA ALA A 155 12.86 -11.34 -13.30
C ALA A 155 13.92 -10.53 -12.54
N PRO A 156 13.69 -9.23 -12.30
CA PRO A 156 14.60 -8.41 -11.53
C PRO A 156 14.55 -8.81 -10.04
N LEU A 157 15.68 -9.21 -9.50
CA LEU A 157 15.78 -9.59 -8.08
C LEU A 157 15.80 -8.39 -7.13
N ARG A 158 15.88 -7.17 -7.67
CA ARG A 158 15.95 -5.94 -6.88
C ARG A 158 14.68 -5.77 -6.04
N GLY A 159 14.85 -5.58 -4.74
CA GLY A 159 13.75 -5.38 -3.79
C GLY A 159 13.05 -6.65 -3.33
N LEU A 160 13.28 -7.80 -3.95
CA LEU A 160 12.67 -9.07 -3.53
C LEU A 160 13.23 -9.56 -2.18
N TRP A 161 14.51 -9.32 -1.89
CA TRP A 161 15.11 -9.67 -0.60
C TRP A 161 14.46 -8.90 0.56
N SER A 162 14.28 -7.58 0.41
CA SER A 162 13.60 -6.77 1.43
C SER A 162 12.15 -7.20 1.61
N TYR A 163 11.46 -7.52 0.52
CA TYR A 163 10.10 -8.03 0.56
C TYR A 163 10.01 -9.36 1.31
N LEU A 164 10.93 -10.31 1.01
CA LEU A 164 11.03 -11.60 1.68
C LEU A 164 11.18 -11.42 3.19
N ASN A 165 12.15 -10.62 3.63
CA ASN A 165 12.41 -10.42 5.06
C ASN A 165 11.24 -9.75 5.76
N ASN A 166 10.67 -8.71 5.17
CA ASN A 166 9.52 -8.02 5.76
C ASN A 166 8.34 -8.97 5.95
N ARG A 167 8.06 -9.81 4.93
CA ARG A 167 6.98 -10.80 5.03
C ARG A 167 7.30 -11.94 6.00
N ALA A 168 8.54 -12.44 6.01
CA ALA A 168 8.98 -13.50 6.92
C ALA A 168 8.92 -13.08 8.39
N MET A 169 9.28 -11.81 8.69
CA MET A 169 9.21 -11.23 10.03
C MET A 169 7.77 -10.91 10.49
N THR A 170 6.84 -10.81 9.56
CA THR A 170 5.45 -10.54 9.90
C THR A 170 4.77 -11.84 10.32
N VAL A 171 4.16 -11.86 11.50
CA VAL A 171 3.36 -12.99 11.99
C VAL A 171 2.29 -13.34 10.96
N ARG A 172 2.14 -14.63 10.63
CA ARG A 172 1.26 -15.12 9.55
C ARG A 172 -0.14 -14.52 9.59
N ARG A 173 -0.71 -14.37 10.79
CA ARG A 173 -2.04 -13.80 11.01
C ARG A 173 -2.17 -12.35 10.53
N TRP A 174 -1.07 -11.60 10.55
CA TRP A 174 -1.03 -10.17 10.21
C TRP A 174 -0.44 -9.90 8.83
N ARG A 175 -0.14 -10.96 8.05
CA ARG A 175 0.40 -10.79 6.69
C ARG A 175 -0.65 -10.18 5.77
N ASN A 176 -0.25 -9.16 5.05
CA ASN A 176 -1.07 -8.52 4.03
C ASN A 176 -0.30 -8.51 2.69
N PRO A 177 -0.86 -9.06 1.61
CA PRO A 177 -2.11 -9.82 1.51
C PRO A 177 -2.07 -11.14 2.30
N ALA A 178 -3.26 -11.64 2.66
CA ALA A 178 -3.39 -12.88 3.44
C ALA A 178 -2.71 -14.07 2.74
N PRO A 179 -2.17 -15.05 3.48
CA PRO A 179 -1.59 -16.26 2.93
C PRO A 179 -2.63 -17.05 2.13
N ARG A 180 -2.26 -17.51 0.93
CA ARG A 180 -3.11 -18.30 0.04
C ARG A 180 -2.84 -19.81 0.13
N VAL A 181 -1.61 -20.17 0.57
CA VAL A 181 -1.11 -21.55 0.64
C VAL A 181 -1.02 -21.99 2.09
N GLU A 182 -1.20 -23.27 2.38
CA GLU A 182 -1.04 -23.84 3.70
C GLU A 182 0.43 -24.10 4.04
N ARG A 183 0.71 -24.27 5.35
CA ARG A 183 2.06 -24.63 5.79
C ARG A 183 2.39 -26.06 5.39
N GLY A 184 3.55 -26.25 4.76
CA GLY A 184 3.99 -27.54 4.25
C GLY A 184 3.50 -27.84 2.82
N GLU A 185 2.67 -27.01 2.24
CA GLU A 185 2.20 -27.17 0.88
C GLU A 185 3.37 -27.02 -0.12
N ARG A 186 3.43 -27.93 -1.11
CA ARG A 186 4.42 -27.85 -2.19
C ARG A 186 3.99 -26.82 -3.21
N ILE A 187 4.88 -25.88 -3.53
CA ILE A 187 4.63 -24.81 -4.50
C ILE A 187 5.12 -25.25 -5.89
N ASP A 188 4.85 -26.48 -6.27
CA ASP A 188 5.40 -27.13 -7.48
C ASP A 188 4.47 -27.06 -8.69
N SER A 189 3.46 -26.22 -8.65
CA SER A 189 2.55 -26.01 -9.80
C SER A 189 2.76 -24.69 -10.51
#